data_816290f0fb84a1419f56998e48e640c0
#
_entry.id   816290f0fb84a1419f56998e48e640c0
#
_cell.length_a   1.000
_cell.length_b   1.000
_cell.length_c   1.000
_cell.angle_alpha   90.00
_cell.angle_beta   90.00
_cell.angle_gamma   90.00
#
_symmetry.space_group_name_H-M   'P 1'
#
loop_
_entity.id
_entity.type
_entity.pdbx_description
1 polymer ?
#
loop_
_entity_poly.entity_id
_entity_poly.type
_entity_poly.pdbx_seq_one_letter_code
_entity_poly.pdbx_strand_id
1 'polypeptide(L)'
;MDLALLHPDFVRTARRVSRPLAQAMDAVGPPDWPSRHQQPLARYLARVVVGQQLSTRAASTIWGRVEALGKAEQQSIPALALNLPDATLLACGLSAGKLKTLKALAEADAAGVLKRQRLARLEPAARAIELTALRGIGPWTADMLALFYFRDPDIWPLGDLAVRKTLERFLVTQSRYDLSSAAALFAPHRSVLALYM
;
A
#
# COMPACT_ATOMS: atom_id res chain seq x y z
N MET A 1 6.84 -11.68 -12.71
CA MET A 1 5.51 -12.31 -12.91
C MET A 1 4.84 -11.58 -14.04
N ASP A 2 4.45 -12.31 -15.08
CA ASP A 2 3.72 -11.76 -16.23
C ASP A 2 2.21 -11.90 -15.97
N LEU A 3 1.53 -10.77 -15.79
CA LEU A 3 0.10 -10.75 -15.49
C LEU A 3 -0.78 -11.12 -16.69
N ALA A 4 -0.29 -10.91 -17.90
CA ALA A 4 -1.02 -11.32 -19.11
C ALA A 4 -1.14 -12.85 -19.20
N LEU A 5 -0.09 -13.57 -18.79
CA LEU A 5 -0.14 -15.04 -18.74
C LEU A 5 -1.04 -15.59 -17.64
N LEU A 6 -1.19 -14.87 -16.54
CA LEU A 6 -2.06 -15.27 -15.42
C LEU A 6 -3.53 -14.92 -15.65
N HIS A 7 -3.82 -13.94 -16.48
CA HIS A 7 -5.18 -13.42 -16.67
C HIS A 7 -6.23 -14.48 -17.02
N PRO A 8 -6.00 -15.42 -17.96
CA PRO A 8 -7.01 -16.44 -18.29
C PRO A 8 -7.35 -17.35 -17.11
N ASP A 9 -6.36 -17.67 -16.26
CA ASP A 9 -6.55 -18.49 -15.07
C ASP A 9 -7.34 -17.73 -14.00
N PHE A 10 -7.11 -16.43 -13.87
CA PHE A 10 -7.87 -15.56 -12.98
C PHE A 10 -9.34 -15.47 -13.40
N VAL A 11 -9.62 -15.26 -14.68
CA VAL A 11 -11.00 -15.26 -15.21
C VAL A 11 -11.68 -16.61 -14.98
N ARG A 12 -10.95 -17.72 -15.19
CA ARG A 12 -11.47 -19.08 -14.93
C ARG A 12 -11.79 -19.28 -13.43
N THR A 13 -10.91 -18.84 -12.55
CA THR A 13 -11.12 -18.90 -11.09
C THR A 13 -12.27 -18.01 -10.66
N ALA A 14 -12.33 -16.79 -11.17
CA ALA A 14 -13.43 -15.85 -10.92
C ALA A 14 -14.78 -16.43 -11.31
N ARG A 15 -14.87 -17.21 -12.41
CA ARG A 15 -16.13 -17.87 -12.83
C ARG A 15 -16.64 -18.88 -11.81
N ARG A 16 -15.76 -19.48 -11.00
CA ARG A 16 -16.15 -20.37 -9.87
C ARG A 16 -16.73 -19.56 -8.71
N VAL A 17 -16.29 -18.30 -8.54
CA VAL A 17 -16.76 -17.39 -7.48
C VAL A 17 -18.08 -16.76 -7.86
N SER A 18 -18.11 -16.06 -8.99
CA SER A 18 -19.33 -15.51 -9.57
C SER A 18 -19.14 -15.21 -11.07
N ARG A 19 -20.19 -15.41 -11.86
CA ARG A 19 -20.17 -15.11 -13.28
C ARG A 19 -19.94 -13.61 -13.58
N PRO A 20 -20.59 -12.66 -12.86
CA PRO A 20 -20.31 -11.23 -13.02
C PRO A 20 -18.85 -10.85 -12.74
N LEU A 21 -18.20 -11.45 -11.74
CA LEU A 21 -16.79 -11.21 -11.46
C LEU A 21 -15.91 -11.61 -12.64
N ALA A 22 -16.14 -12.80 -13.19
CA ALA A 22 -15.37 -13.27 -14.35
C ALA A 22 -15.57 -12.36 -15.57
N GLN A 23 -16.79 -11.92 -15.83
CA GLN A 23 -17.10 -11.00 -16.93
C GLN A 23 -16.42 -9.63 -16.76
N ALA A 24 -16.41 -9.10 -15.53
CA ALA A 24 -15.74 -7.85 -15.22
C ALA A 24 -14.22 -7.95 -15.42
N MET A 25 -13.59 -9.03 -14.92
CA MET A 25 -12.16 -9.26 -15.11
C MET A 25 -11.80 -9.43 -16.59
N ASP A 26 -12.58 -10.19 -17.33
CA ASP A 26 -12.34 -10.43 -18.76
C ASP A 26 -12.44 -9.13 -19.57
N ALA A 27 -13.41 -8.28 -19.25
CA ALA A 27 -13.62 -6.98 -19.90
C ALA A 27 -12.51 -5.97 -19.62
N VAL A 28 -11.94 -5.98 -18.39
CA VAL A 28 -10.86 -5.06 -17.99
C VAL A 28 -9.50 -5.52 -18.53
N GLY A 29 -9.30 -6.84 -18.72
CA GLY A 29 -8.01 -7.42 -19.08
C GLY A 29 -7.04 -7.50 -17.89
N PRO A 30 -5.77 -7.86 -18.13
CA PRO A 30 -4.78 -7.99 -17.07
C PRO A 30 -4.51 -6.62 -16.42
N PRO A 31 -4.47 -6.55 -15.06
CA PRO A 31 -4.29 -5.29 -14.37
C PRO A 31 -2.84 -4.81 -14.45
N ASP A 32 -2.65 -3.50 -14.35
CA ASP A 32 -1.33 -2.94 -14.11
C ASP A 32 -0.87 -3.19 -12.67
N TRP A 33 0.40 -3.55 -12.50
CA TRP A 33 1.01 -3.62 -11.18
C TRP A 33 2.15 -2.60 -11.06
N PRO A 34 1.83 -1.36 -10.67
CA PRO A 34 2.83 -0.30 -10.63
C PRO A 34 3.91 -0.61 -9.60
N SER A 35 5.17 -0.40 -9.99
CA SER A 35 6.30 -0.58 -9.10
C SER A 35 6.67 0.73 -8.40
N ARG A 36 6.82 0.69 -7.08
CA ARG A 36 7.18 1.84 -6.24
C ARG A 36 8.56 1.72 -5.59
N HIS A 37 9.26 0.61 -5.81
CA HIS A 37 10.54 0.30 -5.15
C HIS A 37 11.75 1.14 -5.61
N GLN A 38 11.60 1.98 -6.63
CA GLN A 38 12.68 2.83 -7.14
C GLN A 38 13.01 4.00 -6.20
N GLN A 39 12.14 4.33 -5.27
CA GLN A 39 12.38 5.37 -4.27
C GLN A 39 12.78 4.78 -2.91
N PRO A 40 13.50 5.52 -2.05
CA PRO A 40 13.79 5.07 -0.68
C PRO A 40 12.49 4.73 0.08
N LEU A 41 12.51 3.64 0.88
CA LEU A 41 11.32 3.17 1.58
C LEU A 41 10.79 4.22 2.57
N ALA A 42 11.67 4.90 3.30
CA ALA A 42 11.27 5.94 4.24
C ALA A 42 10.51 7.09 3.54
N ARG A 43 10.95 7.48 2.33
CA ARG A 43 10.23 8.48 1.52
C ARG A 43 8.85 7.97 1.08
N TYR A 44 8.77 6.71 0.65
CA TYR A 44 7.50 6.09 0.27
C TYR A 44 6.52 6.05 1.45
N LEU A 45 6.98 5.59 2.62
CA LEU A 45 6.20 5.58 3.85
C LEU A 45 5.74 6.98 4.26
N ALA A 46 6.63 7.97 4.20
CA ALA A 46 6.29 9.36 4.50
C ALA A 46 5.14 9.85 3.62
N ARG A 47 5.17 9.56 2.31
CA ARG A 47 4.08 9.90 1.39
C ARG A 47 2.77 9.21 1.74
N VAL A 48 2.81 7.93 2.08
CA VAL A 48 1.63 7.16 2.50
C VAL A 48 1.03 7.76 3.77
N VAL A 49 1.86 8.06 4.79
CA VAL A 49 1.43 8.69 6.06
C VAL A 49 0.79 10.05 5.81
N VAL A 50 1.40 10.88 4.96
CA VAL A 50 0.83 12.19 4.60
C VAL A 50 -0.56 12.02 3.97
N GLY A 51 -0.77 10.98 3.17
CA GLY A 51 -2.04 10.72 2.50
C GLY A 51 -3.15 10.11 3.37
N GLN A 52 -2.81 9.51 4.53
CA GLN A 52 -3.80 8.85 5.39
C GLN A 52 -5.00 9.76 5.72
N GLN A 53 -6.22 9.22 5.61
CA GLN A 53 -7.48 9.91 5.95
C GLN A 53 -7.71 11.26 5.21
N LEU A 54 -7.15 11.39 4.02
CA LEU A 54 -7.32 12.57 3.18
C LEU A 54 -7.84 12.19 1.79
N SER A 55 -8.51 13.13 1.11
CA SER A 55 -8.76 12.99 -0.31
C SER A 55 -7.44 13.03 -1.10
N THR A 56 -7.42 12.41 -2.28
CA THR A 56 -6.24 12.41 -3.17
C THR A 56 -5.72 13.83 -3.45
N ARG A 57 -6.63 14.80 -3.65
CA ARG A 57 -6.28 16.20 -3.89
C ARG A 57 -5.61 16.84 -2.68
N ALA A 58 -6.16 16.67 -1.48
CA ALA A 58 -5.59 17.21 -0.25
C ALA A 58 -4.22 16.57 0.05
N ALA A 59 -4.11 15.25 -0.10
CA ALA A 59 -2.87 14.52 0.07
C ALA A 59 -1.77 15.03 -0.89
N SER A 60 -2.10 15.21 -2.17
CA SER A 60 -1.17 15.76 -3.17
C SER A 60 -0.71 17.18 -2.86
N THR A 61 -1.63 18.03 -2.40
CA THR A 61 -1.29 19.41 -2.03
C THR A 61 -0.31 19.48 -0.86
N ILE A 62 -0.58 18.74 0.21
CA ILE A 62 0.29 18.69 1.39
C ILE A 62 1.64 18.07 1.04
N TRP A 63 1.62 16.95 0.29
CA TRP A 63 2.84 16.31 -0.15
C TRP A 63 3.71 17.23 -0.99
N GLY A 64 3.12 17.96 -1.94
CA GLY A 64 3.85 18.95 -2.76
C GLY A 64 4.54 20.02 -1.94
N ARG A 65 3.92 20.50 -0.86
CA ARG A 65 4.53 21.48 0.07
C ARG A 65 5.72 20.87 0.83
N VAL A 66 5.58 19.65 1.31
CA VAL A 66 6.67 18.92 2.00
C VAL A 66 7.83 18.64 1.04
N GLU A 67 7.55 18.28 -0.21
CA GLU A 67 8.59 18.12 -1.24
C GLU A 67 9.30 19.42 -1.60
N ALA A 68 8.56 20.50 -1.71
CA ALA A 68 9.14 21.82 -1.97
C ALA A 68 10.07 22.25 -0.82
N LEU A 69 9.64 22.01 0.42
CA LEU A 69 10.47 22.27 1.60
C LEU A 69 11.74 21.40 1.58
N GLY A 70 11.64 20.11 1.26
CA GLY A 70 12.80 19.22 1.13
C GLY A 70 13.81 19.68 0.08
N LYS A 71 13.33 20.22 -1.04
CA LYS A 71 14.18 20.82 -2.07
C LYS A 71 14.85 22.10 -1.60
N ALA A 72 14.10 22.98 -0.92
CA ALA A 72 14.62 24.24 -0.40
C ALA A 72 15.73 24.02 0.64
N GLU A 73 15.50 23.05 1.54
CA GLU A 73 16.44 22.69 2.62
C GLU A 73 17.56 21.73 2.16
N GLN A 74 17.52 21.25 0.91
CA GLN A 74 18.42 20.23 0.36
C GLN A 74 18.50 18.96 1.21
N GLN A 75 17.39 18.58 1.81
CA GLN A 75 17.26 17.43 2.72
C GLN A 75 16.29 16.39 2.20
N SER A 76 16.51 15.14 2.62
CA SER A 76 15.51 14.09 2.42
C SER A 76 14.26 14.37 3.27
N ILE A 77 13.09 13.92 2.80
CA ILE A 77 11.83 14.14 3.52
C ILE A 77 11.87 13.59 4.96
N PRO A 78 12.42 12.38 5.22
CA PRO A 78 12.61 11.93 6.59
C PRO A 78 13.50 12.87 7.42
N ALA A 79 14.60 13.34 6.87
CA ALA A 79 15.54 14.23 7.59
C ALA A 79 14.89 15.56 8.01
N LEU A 80 13.96 16.11 7.21
CA LEU A 80 13.22 17.32 7.58
C LEU A 80 12.51 17.17 8.93
N ALA A 81 11.95 15.98 9.21
CA ALA A 81 11.21 15.74 10.43
C ALA A 81 12.09 15.75 11.69
N LEU A 82 13.39 15.49 11.54
CA LEU A 82 14.35 15.53 12.64
C LEU A 82 15.02 16.89 12.79
N ASN A 83 15.26 17.59 11.68
CA ASN A 83 16.17 18.73 11.64
C ASN A 83 15.43 20.09 11.68
N LEU A 84 14.15 20.13 11.31
CA LEU A 84 13.40 21.37 11.28
C LEU A 84 12.46 21.52 12.49
N PRO A 85 12.16 22.77 12.89
CA PRO A 85 11.12 23.02 13.89
C PRO A 85 9.78 22.44 13.47
N ASP A 86 9.03 21.89 14.44
CA ASP A 86 7.72 21.28 14.20
C ASP A 86 6.75 22.25 13.48
N ALA A 87 6.79 23.52 13.84
CA ALA A 87 5.95 24.56 13.24
C ALA A 87 6.11 24.65 11.72
N THR A 88 7.31 24.45 11.20
CA THR A 88 7.61 24.49 9.75
C THR A 88 6.86 23.36 9.00
N LEU A 89 6.91 22.15 9.54
CA LEU A 89 6.22 21.00 8.95
C LEU A 89 4.71 21.07 9.15
N LEU A 90 4.24 21.57 10.30
CA LEU A 90 2.81 21.80 10.53
C LEU A 90 2.25 22.86 9.56
N ALA A 91 3.02 23.89 9.21
CA ALA A 91 2.65 24.90 8.20
C ALA A 91 2.47 24.30 6.80
N CYS A 92 3.09 23.16 6.48
CA CYS A 92 2.82 22.43 5.24
C CYS A 92 1.42 21.79 5.22
N GLY A 93 0.71 21.72 6.35
CA GLY A 93 -0.61 21.12 6.50
C GLY A 93 -0.59 19.72 7.12
N LEU A 94 0.52 19.32 7.73
CA LEU A 94 0.60 18.07 8.50
C LEU A 94 -0.15 18.22 9.84
N SER A 95 -0.83 17.17 10.27
CA SER A 95 -1.31 17.09 11.64
C SER A 95 -0.16 16.72 12.60
N ALA A 96 -0.31 17.07 13.88
CA ALA A 96 0.68 16.70 14.91
C ALA A 96 0.90 15.18 15.00
N GLY A 97 -0.14 14.38 14.76
CA GLY A 97 -0.03 12.92 14.72
C GLY A 97 0.84 12.43 13.56
N LYS A 98 0.64 12.98 12.37
CA LYS A 98 1.46 12.66 11.17
C LYS A 98 2.90 13.09 11.36
N LEU A 99 3.14 14.27 11.93
CA LEU A 99 4.49 14.73 12.24
C LEU A 99 5.21 13.78 13.18
N LYS A 100 4.56 13.33 14.26
CA LYS A 100 5.13 12.33 15.18
C LYS A 100 5.47 11.02 14.47
N THR A 101 4.62 10.59 13.53
CA THR A 101 4.91 9.41 12.70
C THR A 101 6.10 9.64 11.78
N LEU A 102 6.19 10.81 11.12
CA LEU A 102 7.34 11.13 10.26
C LEU A 102 8.67 11.15 11.02
N LYS A 103 8.67 11.65 12.27
CA LYS A 103 9.86 11.58 13.15
C LYS A 103 10.27 10.13 13.45
N ALA A 104 9.32 9.29 13.85
CA ALA A 104 9.60 7.87 14.09
C ALA A 104 10.11 7.14 12.83
N LEU A 105 9.59 7.47 11.65
CA LEU A 105 10.11 6.94 10.38
C LEU A 105 11.53 7.41 10.10
N ALA A 106 11.84 8.67 10.38
CA ALA A 106 13.17 9.23 10.19
C ALA A 106 14.21 8.58 11.12
N GLU A 107 13.84 8.37 12.39
CA GLU A 107 14.66 7.65 13.37
C GLU A 107 14.91 6.19 12.93
N ALA A 108 13.87 5.50 12.49
CA ALA A 108 13.96 4.13 11.98
C ALA A 108 14.82 4.03 10.71
N ASP A 109 14.74 5.03 9.82
CA ASP A 109 15.58 5.09 8.63
C ASP A 109 17.04 5.32 8.98
N ALA A 110 17.34 6.27 9.87
CA ALA A 110 18.68 6.55 10.37
C ALA A 110 19.30 5.32 11.08
N ALA A 111 18.51 4.56 11.83
CA ALA A 111 18.91 3.31 12.46
C ALA A 111 19.04 2.13 11.46
N GLY A 112 18.75 2.34 10.19
CA GLY A 112 18.82 1.30 9.14
C GLY A 112 17.69 0.26 9.18
N VAL A 113 16.66 0.47 10.00
CA VAL A 113 15.49 -0.42 10.08
C VAL A 113 14.73 -0.44 8.75
N LEU A 114 14.64 0.70 8.06
CA LEU A 114 13.91 0.84 6.79
C LEU A 114 14.75 0.52 5.54
N LYS A 115 15.93 -0.13 5.70
CA LYS A 115 16.72 -0.58 4.54
C LYS A 115 15.95 -1.63 3.72
N ARG A 116 15.63 -1.29 2.46
CA ARG A 116 14.87 -2.16 1.56
C ARG A 116 15.44 -3.56 1.46
N GLN A 117 16.79 -3.68 1.28
CA GLN A 117 17.44 -4.99 1.09
C GLN A 117 17.26 -5.89 2.34
N ARG A 118 17.26 -5.31 3.54
CA ARG A 118 17.01 -6.04 4.79
C ARG A 118 15.59 -6.56 4.85
N LEU A 119 14.62 -5.67 4.65
CA LEU A 119 13.21 -6.00 4.75
C LEU A 119 12.74 -6.94 3.62
N ALA A 120 13.33 -6.85 2.43
CA ALA A 120 13.00 -7.73 1.32
C ALA A 120 13.46 -9.20 1.52
N ARG A 121 14.36 -9.44 2.49
CA ARG A 121 14.79 -10.81 2.86
C ARG A 121 13.86 -11.47 3.87
N LEU A 122 12.99 -10.70 4.49
CA LEU A 122 12.02 -11.22 5.46
C LEU A 122 10.82 -11.79 4.70
N GLU A 123 10.26 -12.86 5.26
CA GLU A 123 8.94 -13.32 4.87
C GLU A 123 7.89 -12.22 5.05
N PRO A 124 6.86 -12.13 4.19
CA PRO A 124 5.88 -11.04 4.23
C PRO A 124 5.26 -10.81 5.62
N ALA A 125 4.93 -11.89 6.35
CA ALA A 125 4.36 -11.80 7.69
C ALA A 125 5.34 -11.22 8.71
N ALA A 126 6.60 -11.66 8.72
CA ALA A 126 7.64 -11.14 9.60
C ALA A 126 7.93 -9.65 9.30
N ARG A 127 7.97 -9.29 8.02
CA ARG A 127 8.12 -7.90 7.58
C ARG A 127 6.94 -7.03 8.03
N ALA A 128 5.72 -7.52 7.94
CA ALA A 128 4.53 -6.80 8.41
C ALA A 128 4.58 -6.54 9.92
N ILE A 129 5.03 -7.51 10.73
CA ILE A 129 5.23 -7.34 12.19
C ILE A 129 6.24 -6.20 12.46
N GLU A 130 7.39 -6.21 11.80
CA GLU A 130 8.40 -5.16 11.99
C GLU A 130 7.88 -3.77 11.57
N LEU A 131 7.19 -3.68 10.44
CA LEU A 131 6.65 -2.41 9.95
C LEU A 131 5.54 -1.88 10.85
N THR A 132 4.65 -2.74 11.35
CA THR A 132 3.55 -2.33 12.24
C THR A 132 3.99 -1.97 13.66
N ALA A 133 5.21 -2.34 14.07
CA ALA A 133 5.82 -1.84 15.30
C ALA A 133 6.18 -0.35 15.22
N LEU A 134 6.28 0.22 14.01
CA LEU A 134 6.56 1.65 13.83
C LEU A 134 5.29 2.48 14.08
N ARG A 135 5.46 3.56 14.85
CA ARG A 135 4.37 4.48 15.14
C ARG A 135 3.63 4.94 13.89
N GLY A 136 2.31 4.80 13.86
CA GLY A 136 1.43 5.27 12.79
C GLY A 136 1.44 4.40 11.52
N ILE A 137 2.14 3.26 11.56
CA ILE A 137 2.09 2.24 10.51
C ILE A 137 1.18 1.11 10.99
N GLY A 138 -0.02 1.06 10.46
CA GLY A 138 -0.98 0.00 10.76
C GLY A 138 -0.94 -1.15 9.74
N PRO A 139 -1.73 -2.22 9.98
CA PRO A 139 -1.80 -3.37 9.07
C PRO A 139 -2.12 -2.99 7.63
N TRP A 140 -3.07 -2.08 7.39
CA TRP A 140 -3.38 -1.60 6.05
C TRP A 140 -2.17 -0.96 5.35
N THR A 141 -1.37 -0.17 6.07
CA THR A 141 -0.16 0.44 5.49
C THR A 141 0.88 -0.63 5.16
N ALA A 142 1.03 -1.64 6.02
CA ALA A 142 1.92 -2.78 5.77
C ALA A 142 1.48 -3.58 4.54
N ASP A 143 0.17 -3.83 4.36
CA ASP A 143 -0.38 -4.50 3.17
C ASP A 143 -0.12 -3.69 1.89
N MET A 144 -0.31 -2.35 1.93
CA MET A 144 -0.01 -1.48 0.78
C MET A 144 1.47 -1.47 0.42
N LEU A 145 2.36 -1.57 1.42
CA LEU A 145 3.80 -1.73 1.17
C LEU A 145 4.11 -3.10 0.54
N ALA A 146 3.55 -4.16 1.08
CA ALA A 146 3.72 -5.51 0.56
C ALA A 146 3.25 -5.58 -0.90
N LEU A 147 2.08 -5.00 -1.20
CA LEU A 147 1.49 -5.00 -2.52
C LEU A 147 2.25 -4.12 -3.53
N PHE A 148 2.49 -2.85 -3.22
CA PHE A 148 2.99 -1.88 -4.21
C PHE A 148 4.50 -1.62 -4.15
N TYR A 149 5.13 -1.81 -3.00
CA TYR A 149 6.56 -1.55 -2.84
C TYR A 149 7.41 -2.82 -2.95
N PHE A 150 7.03 -3.89 -2.24
CA PHE A 150 7.72 -5.18 -2.29
C PHE A 150 7.21 -6.07 -3.42
N ARG A 151 5.99 -5.88 -3.89
CA ARG A 151 5.33 -6.69 -4.92
C ARG A 151 5.23 -8.16 -4.50
N ASP A 152 4.87 -8.37 -3.24
CA ASP A 152 4.59 -9.71 -2.75
C ASP A 152 3.39 -10.30 -3.49
N PRO A 153 3.47 -11.54 -3.99
CA PRO A 153 2.44 -12.06 -4.88
C PRO A 153 1.13 -12.41 -4.18
N ASP A 154 1.17 -12.69 -2.88
CA ASP A 154 0.03 -13.30 -2.17
C ASP A 154 -0.44 -12.49 -0.95
N ILE A 155 -0.71 -11.20 -1.16
CA ILE A 155 -1.30 -10.31 -0.17
C ILE A 155 -2.79 -10.11 -0.46
N TRP A 156 -3.62 -10.31 0.56
CA TRP A 156 -5.03 -9.95 0.53
C TRP A 156 -5.33 -8.88 1.57
N PRO A 157 -5.45 -7.60 1.18
CA PRO A 157 -5.57 -6.49 2.12
C PRO A 157 -7.00 -6.36 2.65
N LEU A 158 -7.40 -7.22 3.58
CA LEU A 158 -8.73 -7.23 4.20
C LEU A 158 -9.12 -5.88 4.84
N GLY A 159 -8.13 -5.08 5.27
CA GLY A 159 -8.33 -3.74 5.81
C GLY A 159 -8.64 -2.69 4.76
N ASP A 160 -8.45 -2.98 3.46
CA ASP A 160 -8.75 -2.04 2.39
C ASP A 160 -10.23 -2.04 2.04
N LEU A 161 -10.87 -0.90 2.28
CA LEU A 161 -12.32 -0.75 2.10
C LEU A 161 -12.74 -0.84 0.62
N ALA A 162 -11.92 -0.33 -0.30
CA ALA A 162 -12.22 -0.37 -1.74
C ALA A 162 -12.15 -1.80 -2.26
N VAL A 163 -11.05 -2.50 -1.96
CA VAL A 163 -10.84 -3.90 -2.32
C VAL A 163 -11.96 -4.78 -1.77
N ARG A 164 -12.28 -4.63 -0.48
CA ARG A 164 -13.33 -5.41 0.17
C ARG A 164 -14.69 -5.15 -0.45
N LYS A 165 -15.13 -3.88 -0.52
CA LYS A 165 -16.45 -3.52 -1.06
C LYS A 165 -16.60 -3.91 -2.53
N THR A 166 -15.53 -3.85 -3.31
CA THR A 166 -15.59 -4.24 -4.72
C THR A 166 -15.84 -5.74 -4.84
N LEU A 167 -15.10 -6.58 -4.11
CA LEU A 167 -15.35 -8.02 -4.15
C LEU A 167 -16.73 -8.37 -3.58
N GLU A 168 -17.16 -7.74 -2.46
CA GLU A 168 -18.49 -7.93 -1.87
C GLU A 168 -19.62 -7.78 -2.90
N ARG A 169 -19.56 -6.76 -3.76
CA ARG A 169 -20.58 -6.52 -4.81
C ARG A 169 -20.74 -7.71 -5.76
N PHE A 170 -19.68 -8.46 -6.00
CA PHE A 170 -19.73 -9.64 -6.87
C PHE A 170 -20.18 -10.92 -6.14
N LEU A 171 -20.20 -10.89 -4.78
CA LEU A 171 -20.61 -12.05 -3.98
C LEU A 171 -22.11 -12.04 -3.62
N VAL A 172 -22.77 -10.88 -3.63
CA VAL A 172 -24.13 -10.66 -3.07
C VAL A 172 -25.24 -11.49 -3.74
N THR A 173 -25.09 -11.94 -4.97
CA THR A 173 -26.27 -12.45 -5.70
C THR A 173 -26.31 -13.95 -5.94
N GLN A 174 -25.21 -14.69 -5.89
CA GLN A 174 -25.18 -16.14 -6.17
C GLN A 174 -23.95 -16.87 -5.65
N SER A 175 -23.10 -16.25 -4.87
CA SER A 175 -21.88 -16.89 -4.42
C SER A 175 -22.08 -17.71 -3.13
N ARG A 176 -21.59 -18.94 -3.13
CA ARG A 176 -21.45 -19.76 -1.93
C ARG A 176 -20.20 -19.39 -1.09
N TYR A 177 -19.46 -18.39 -1.52
CA TYR A 177 -18.22 -17.95 -0.88
C TYR A 177 -18.44 -16.64 -0.13
N ASP A 178 -17.81 -16.51 1.02
CA ASP A 178 -17.55 -15.23 1.70
C ASP A 178 -16.29 -14.57 1.11
N LEU A 179 -15.94 -13.37 1.59
CA LEU A 179 -14.76 -12.63 1.14
C LEU A 179 -13.46 -13.42 1.25
N SER A 180 -13.27 -14.10 2.38
CA SER A 180 -12.02 -14.79 2.68
C SER A 180 -11.87 -16.06 1.84
N SER A 181 -12.91 -16.85 1.73
CA SER A 181 -12.93 -18.08 0.95
C SER A 181 -12.88 -17.78 -0.57
N ALA A 182 -13.53 -16.71 -1.02
CA ALA A 182 -13.41 -16.27 -2.40
C ALA A 182 -11.98 -15.86 -2.75
N ALA A 183 -11.36 -15.02 -1.92
CA ALA A 183 -9.97 -14.59 -2.12
C ALA A 183 -8.98 -15.76 -2.05
N ALA A 184 -9.21 -16.74 -1.17
CA ALA A 184 -8.34 -17.91 -1.02
C ALA A 184 -8.22 -18.74 -2.30
N LEU A 185 -9.22 -18.71 -3.19
CA LEU A 185 -9.16 -19.41 -4.47
C LEU A 185 -8.10 -18.85 -5.43
N PHE A 186 -7.64 -17.62 -5.20
CA PHE A 186 -6.64 -16.95 -6.03
C PHE A 186 -5.21 -17.07 -5.46
N ALA A 187 -5.03 -17.78 -4.33
CA ALA A 187 -3.70 -18.08 -3.84
C ALA A 187 -2.93 -18.93 -4.87
N PRO A 188 -1.61 -18.75 -5.02
CA PRO A 188 -0.71 -17.86 -4.28
C PRO A 188 -0.56 -16.46 -4.92
N HIS A 189 -1.58 -15.92 -5.55
CA HIS A 189 -1.52 -14.66 -6.30
C HIS A 189 -2.63 -13.67 -5.89
N ARG A 190 -3.02 -13.66 -4.60
CA ARG A 190 -4.10 -12.79 -4.09
C ARG A 190 -3.83 -11.30 -4.28
N SER A 191 -2.57 -10.90 -4.39
CA SER A 191 -2.19 -9.53 -4.75
C SER A 191 -2.73 -9.12 -6.12
N VAL A 192 -2.76 -10.03 -7.09
CA VAL A 192 -3.32 -9.76 -8.41
C VAL A 192 -4.84 -9.60 -8.32
N LEU A 193 -5.52 -10.41 -7.49
CA LEU A 193 -6.95 -10.19 -7.21
C LEU A 193 -7.19 -8.80 -6.63
N ALA A 194 -6.37 -8.35 -5.67
CA ALA A 194 -6.49 -7.02 -5.08
C ALA A 194 -6.32 -5.89 -6.11
N LEU A 195 -5.49 -6.08 -7.12
CA LEU A 195 -5.30 -5.11 -8.22
C LEU A 195 -6.52 -5.02 -9.15
N TYR A 196 -7.31 -6.07 -9.27
CA TYR A 196 -8.59 -6.02 -10.01
C TYR A 196 -9.69 -5.28 -9.23
N MET A 197 -9.59 -5.25 -7.91
CA MET A 197 -10.59 -4.63 -7.01
C MET A 197 -10.31 -3.14 -6.80
#